data_779eed805a031c50e0df076aaf5525e8
#
_entry.id   779eed805a031c50e0df076aaf5525e8
#
_cell.length_a   1.000
_cell.length_b   1.000
_cell.length_c   1.000
_cell.angle_alpha   90.00
_cell.angle_beta   90.00
_cell.angle_gamma   90.00
#
_symmetry.space_group_name_H-M   'P 1'
#
loop_
_entity.id
_entity.type
_entity.pdbx_description
1 polymer ?
#
loop_
_entity_poly.entity_id
_entity_poly.type
_entity_poly.pdbx_seq_one_letter_code
_entity_poly.pdbx_strand_id
1 'polypeptide(L)'
;MRRRAGLSVRLKLTLSYAGFLAVAGALLLAVVWVFLLRYVPDNSQGLLGVSPNRYLLVRTFAPAAAVAMVFLLVFGLAGGWVLAGRMLAPLTRITDAARTAANGSLSHRIRMAGRQDEFRELSDVFDSMLEQLDAHVAEQRRFAANASHELRTPLAISRTLLDVARKDPTRDRAELVERLQAVNTRAIDLTEALLLLSRGDRGNFTHEEVDLSLLAEEAAETLLPLAEQRRTTLDVTGGTARTSGSAELLLRMVTNLVQNAVVHNLPSGGAVTVRTEAEGGTSVLRVENTGPPVPPERVPILTEPFQRGAERVRTDEHAGVGLGLAIVRSVVRAHDGTLDLVPRPAGGLVVTVRLPGRP
;
A
#
# COMPACT_ATOMS: atom_id res chain seq x y z
N MET A 1 -11.74 -27.89 -10.34
CA MET A 1 -13.17 -27.71 -10.69
C MET A 1 -13.29 -26.94 -12.01
N ARG A 2 -13.69 -27.61 -13.11
CA ARG A 2 -13.95 -26.94 -14.40
C ARG A 2 -15.29 -26.20 -14.29
N ARG A 3 -15.25 -24.87 -14.22
CA ARG A 3 -16.47 -24.04 -14.31
C ARG A 3 -17.10 -24.28 -15.69
N ARG A 4 -18.36 -24.69 -15.73
CA ARG A 4 -19.16 -24.78 -16.97
C ARG A 4 -19.14 -23.39 -17.63
N ALA A 5 -18.73 -23.33 -18.89
CA ALA A 5 -18.76 -22.11 -19.68
C ALA A 5 -20.22 -21.66 -19.87
N GLY A 6 -20.63 -20.66 -19.11
CA GLY A 6 -21.93 -20.01 -19.30
C GLY A 6 -21.90 -19.13 -20.56
N LEU A 7 -23.12 -18.83 -21.10
CA LEU A 7 -23.28 -17.87 -22.20
C LEU A 7 -22.58 -16.55 -21.89
N SER A 8 -21.83 -16.01 -22.83
CA SER A 8 -21.12 -14.73 -22.65
C SER A 8 -22.12 -13.60 -22.33
N VAL A 9 -21.71 -12.65 -21.49
CA VAL A 9 -22.55 -11.49 -21.12
C VAL A 9 -23.00 -10.72 -22.34
N ARG A 10 -22.15 -10.61 -23.36
CA ARG A 10 -22.49 -10.01 -24.65
C ARG A 10 -23.64 -10.71 -25.34
N LEU A 11 -23.63 -12.06 -25.37
CA LEU A 11 -24.73 -12.84 -25.97
C LEU A 11 -26.02 -12.72 -25.18
N LYS A 12 -25.93 -12.72 -23.82
CA LYS A 12 -27.14 -12.53 -22.99
C LYS A 12 -27.78 -11.17 -23.21
N LEU A 13 -27.00 -10.09 -23.27
CA LEU A 13 -27.52 -8.75 -23.57
C LEU A 13 -28.11 -8.67 -24.96
N THR A 14 -27.45 -9.23 -25.99
CA THR A 14 -27.98 -9.27 -27.36
C THR A 14 -29.34 -9.97 -27.44
N LEU A 15 -29.43 -11.14 -26.79
CA LEU A 15 -30.69 -11.88 -26.73
C LEU A 15 -31.78 -11.14 -25.96
N SER A 16 -31.42 -10.46 -24.87
CA SER A 16 -32.36 -9.65 -24.08
C SER A 16 -32.93 -8.49 -24.90
N TYR A 17 -32.08 -7.74 -25.62
CA TYR A 17 -32.54 -6.64 -26.50
C TYR A 17 -33.39 -7.14 -27.67
N ALA A 18 -32.99 -8.22 -28.33
CA ALA A 18 -33.75 -8.81 -29.39
C ALA A 18 -35.08 -9.33 -28.89
N GLY A 19 -35.12 -9.98 -27.73
CA GLY A 19 -36.33 -10.45 -27.08
C GLY A 19 -37.31 -9.32 -26.73
N PHE A 20 -36.77 -8.23 -26.14
CA PHE A 20 -37.58 -7.06 -25.83
C PHE A 20 -38.19 -6.41 -27.06
N LEU A 21 -37.40 -6.23 -28.14
CA LEU A 21 -37.94 -5.71 -29.43
C LEU A 21 -38.97 -6.64 -30.05
N ALA A 22 -38.78 -7.96 -30.00
CA ALA A 22 -39.74 -8.93 -30.51
C ALA A 22 -41.05 -8.87 -29.73
N VAL A 23 -41.00 -8.82 -28.40
CA VAL A 23 -42.20 -8.68 -27.55
C VAL A 23 -42.92 -7.37 -27.80
N ALA A 24 -42.22 -6.27 -27.86
CA ALA A 24 -42.77 -4.94 -28.14
C ALA A 24 -43.43 -4.90 -29.54
N GLY A 25 -42.75 -5.48 -30.54
CA GLY A 25 -43.31 -5.61 -31.91
C GLY A 25 -44.57 -6.49 -31.97
N ALA A 26 -44.56 -7.63 -31.27
CA ALA A 26 -45.70 -8.51 -31.18
C ALA A 26 -46.92 -7.84 -30.53
N LEU A 27 -46.68 -7.08 -29.42
CA LEU A 27 -47.75 -6.32 -28.77
C LEU A 27 -48.34 -5.25 -29.68
N LEU A 28 -47.46 -4.51 -30.37
CA LEU A 28 -47.91 -3.47 -31.31
C LEU A 28 -48.73 -4.07 -32.45
N LEU A 29 -48.28 -5.19 -33.05
CA LEU A 29 -49.00 -5.88 -34.09
C LEU A 29 -50.33 -6.45 -33.57
N ALA A 30 -50.39 -6.96 -32.34
CA ALA A 30 -51.60 -7.44 -31.70
C ALA A 30 -52.63 -6.30 -31.50
N VAL A 31 -52.20 -5.13 -31.07
CA VAL A 31 -53.08 -3.96 -30.94
C VAL A 31 -53.63 -3.53 -32.28
N VAL A 32 -52.79 -3.44 -33.33
CA VAL A 32 -53.23 -3.12 -34.71
C VAL A 32 -54.20 -4.17 -35.21
N TRP A 33 -53.92 -5.44 -34.95
CA TRP A 33 -54.78 -6.55 -35.32
C TRP A 33 -56.16 -6.46 -34.65
N VAL A 34 -56.24 -6.26 -33.35
CA VAL A 34 -57.47 -6.08 -32.58
C VAL A 34 -58.24 -4.86 -33.08
N PHE A 35 -57.59 -3.76 -33.39
CA PHE A 35 -58.20 -2.57 -33.95
C PHE A 35 -58.82 -2.87 -35.32
N LEU A 36 -58.10 -3.52 -36.24
CA LEU A 36 -58.63 -3.92 -37.57
C LEU A 36 -59.79 -4.83 -37.45
N LEU A 37 -59.76 -5.82 -36.55
CA LEU A 37 -60.95 -6.75 -36.36
C LEU A 37 -62.17 -6.03 -35.80
N ARG A 38 -61.99 -4.95 -35.00
CA ARG A 38 -63.10 -4.24 -34.36
C ARG A 38 -63.79 -3.24 -35.31
N TYR A 39 -62.99 -2.61 -36.21
CA TYR A 39 -63.53 -1.55 -37.07
C TYR A 39 -63.78 -1.93 -38.49
N VAL A 40 -63.40 -3.13 -38.98
CA VAL A 40 -63.66 -3.60 -40.31
C VAL A 40 -64.90 -4.56 -40.27
N PRO A 41 -66.03 -4.24 -40.92
CA PRO A 41 -67.24 -5.05 -40.91
C PRO A 41 -67.03 -6.37 -41.67
N ASP A 42 -67.72 -7.44 -41.21
CA ASP A 42 -67.60 -8.78 -41.80
C ASP A 42 -68.29 -8.88 -43.21
N ASN A 43 -69.24 -7.99 -43.48
CA ASN A 43 -69.96 -7.94 -44.78
C ASN A 43 -70.21 -6.50 -45.19
N SER A 44 -69.52 -6.03 -46.21
CA SER A 44 -69.89 -4.82 -46.92
C SER A 44 -70.21 -5.16 -48.38
N GLN A 45 -71.48 -5.21 -48.67
CA GLN A 45 -71.99 -5.16 -50.07
C GLN A 45 -71.81 -3.67 -50.48
N GLY A 46 -70.69 -3.28 -50.97
CA GLY A 46 -70.48 -1.98 -51.57
C GLY A 46 -70.88 -1.97 -53.00
N LEU A 47 -71.58 -0.90 -53.44
CA LEU A 47 -72.16 -0.72 -54.83
C LEU A 47 -71.08 -0.66 -55.92
N LEU A 48 -69.74 -0.70 -55.59
CA LEU A 48 -68.62 -0.62 -56.52
C LEU A 48 -67.54 -1.71 -56.30
N GLY A 49 -67.90 -2.87 -55.80
CA GLY A 49 -67.15 -4.11 -55.99
C GLY A 49 -65.82 -4.29 -55.26
N VAL A 50 -65.34 -3.31 -54.51
CA VAL A 50 -64.06 -3.43 -53.74
C VAL A 50 -64.31 -3.00 -52.29
N SER A 51 -64.87 -3.92 -51.49
CA SER A 51 -65.01 -3.70 -50.06
C SER A 51 -63.91 -4.46 -49.33
N PRO A 52 -63.25 -3.87 -48.36
CA PRO A 52 -62.28 -4.56 -47.58
C PRO A 52 -62.94 -5.66 -46.74
N ASN A 53 -62.79 -6.89 -47.20
CA ASN A 53 -63.32 -8.07 -46.53
C ASN A 53 -62.27 -8.55 -45.51
N ARG A 54 -62.72 -8.94 -44.34
CA ARG A 54 -61.92 -9.46 -43.25
C ARG A 54 -60.92 -10.55 -43.68
N TYR A 55 -61.34 -11.40 -44.62
CA TYR A 55 -60.49 -12.43 -45.23
C TYR A 55 -59.35 -11.85 -46.05
N LEU A 56 -59.60 -10.82 -46.83
CA LEU A 56 -58.52 -10.13 -47.60
C LEU A 56 -57.51 -9.40 -46.68
N LEU A 57 -58.00 -8.78 -45.60
CA LEU A 57 -57.21 -8.17 -44.60
C LEU A 57 -56.25 -9.14 -43.89
N VAL A 58 -56.78 -10.32 -43.47
CA VAL A 58 -55.95 -11.38 -42.86
C VAL A 58 -54.89 -11.85 -43.84
N ARG A 59 -55.22 -12.08 -45.08
CA ARG A 59 -54.33 -12.61 -46.12
C ARG A 59 -53.22 -11.62 -46.49
N THR A 60 -53.49 -10.32 -46.39
CA THR A 60 -52.49 -9.28 -46.72
C THR A 60 -51.69 -8.87 -45.49
N PHE A 61 -52.32 -8.77 -44.32
CA PHE A 61 -51.64 -8.30 -43.06
C PHE A 61 -50.74 -9.38 -42.46
N ALA A 62 -51.12 -10.65 -42.47
CA ALA A 62 -50.33 -11.72 -41.85
C ALA A 62 -48.89 -11.84 -42.44
N PRO A 63 -48.69 -11.89 -43.76
CA PRO A 63 -47.35 -11.95 -44.33
C PRO A 63 -46.56 -10.64 -44.08
N ALA A 64 -47.22 -9.47 -44.14
CA ALA A 64 -46.57 -8.20 -43.84
C ALA A 64 -46.11 -8.13 -42.36
N ALA A 65 -46.96 -8.60 -41.44
CA ALA A 65 -46.63 -8.69 -40.01
C ALA A 65 -45.46 -9.68 -39.77
N ALA A 66 -45.45 -10.81 -40.47
CA ALA A 66 -44.36 -11.78 -40.38
C ALA A 66 -43.04 -11.19 -40.89
N VAL A 67 -43.04 -10.50 -42.01
CA VAL A 67 -41.84 -9.79 -42.53
C VAL A 67 -41.37 -8.72 -41.56
N ALA A 68 -42.28 -7.91 -41.02
CA ALA A 68 -41.93 -6.89 -40.03
C ALA A 68 -41.30 -7.51 -38.76
N MET A 69 -41.85 -8.65 -38.28
CA MET A 69 -41.31 -9.36 -37.12
C MET A 69 -39.91 -9.92 -37.38
N VAL A 70 -39.68 -10.54 -38.54
CA VAL A 70 -38.37 -11.05 -38.94
C VAL A 70 -37.37 -9.89 -39.03
N PHE A 71 -37.76 -8.76 -39.61
CA PHE A 71 -36.91 -7.57 -39.69
C PHE A 71 -36.56 -7.05 -38.29
N LEU A 72 -37.52 -6.92 -37.38
CA LEU A 72 -37.30 -6.49 -36.01
C LEU A 72 -36.36 -7.45 -35.26
N LEU A 73 -36.47 -8.74 -35.50
CA LEU A 73 -35.66 -9.76 -34.87
C LEU A 73 -34.19 -9.70 -35.35
N VAL A 74 -33.98 -9.56 -36.66
CA VAL A 74 -32.65 -9.41 -37.27
C VAL A 74 -32.02 -8.09 -36.85
N PHE A 75 -32.78 -6.99 -36.88
CA PHE A 75 -32.33 -5.69 -36.45
C PHE A 75 -31.99 -5.66 -34.94
N GLY A 76 -32.83 -6.30 -34.11
CA GLY A 76 -32.58 -6.43 -32.67
C GLY A 76 -31.33 -7.24 -32.35
N LEU A 77 -31.11 -8.35 -33.07
CA LEU A 77 -29.90 -9.16 -32.90
C LEU A 77 -28.63 -8.42 -33.35
N ALA A 78 -28.65 -7.81 -34.53
CA ALA A 78 -27.51 -7.09 -35.09
C ALA A 78 -27.20 -5.84 -34.25
N GLY A 79 -28.22 -5.00 -33.98
CA GLY A 79 -28.05 -3.79 -33.14
C GLY A 79 -27.67 -4.12 -31.72
N GLY A 80 -28.27 -5.12 -31.10
CA GLY A 80 -27.94 -5.60 -29.77
C GLY A 80 -26.52 -6.12 -29.68
N TRP A 81 -26.01 -6.81 -30.68
CA TRP A 81 -24.61 -7.29 -30.72
C TRP A 81 -23.61 -6.15 -30.78
N VAL A 82 -23.87 -5.16 -31.62
CA VAL A 82 -22.99 -3.94 -31.73
C VAL A 82 -23.03 -3.14 -30.44
N LEU A 83 -24.23 -2.88 -29.91
CA LEU A 83 -24.39 -2.10 -28.68
C LEU A 83 -23.75 -2.78 -27.47
N ALA A 84 -24.00 -4.07 -27.25
CA ALA A 84 -23.42 -4.87 -26.20
C ALA A 84 -21.87 -4.89 -26.31
N GLY A 85 -21.35 -4.99 -27.55
CA GLY A 85 -19.91 -4.94 -27.79
C GLY A 85 -19.29 -3.60 -27.38
N ARG A 86 -19.95 -2.49 -27.71
CA ARG A 86 -19.48 -1.15 -27.33
C ARG A 86 -19.56 -0.91 -25.82
N MET A 87 -20.65 -1.31 -25.19
CA MET A 87 -20.83 -1.14 -23.74
C MET A 87 -19.88 -2.00 -22.90
N LEU A 88 -19.49 -3.19 -23.41
CA LEU A 88 -18.59 -4.08 -22.68
C LEU A 88 -17.09 -3.87 -23.02
N ALA A 89 -16.77 -3.07 -24.05
CA ALA A 89 -15.37 -2.80 -24.43
C ALA A 89 -14.51 -2.22 -23.28
N PRO A 90 -15.01 -1.32 -22.41
CA PRO A 90 -14.27 -0.85 -21.25
C PRO A 90 -13.89 -1.97 -20.28
N LEU A 91 -14.79 -2.89 -19.99
CA LEU A 91 -14.53 -4.03 -19.10
C LEU A 91 -13.46 -4.98 -19.62
N THR A 92 -13.39 -5.18 -20.95
CA THR A 92 -12.31 -5.98 -21.55
C THR A 92 -10.96 -5.34 -21.35
N ARG A 93 -10.85 -4.02 -21.49
CA ARG A 93 -9.60 -3.28 -21.24
C ARG A 93 -9.14 -3.41 -19.79
N ILE A 94 -10.05 -3.26 -18.82
CA ILE A 94 -9.74 -3.44 -17.38
C ILE A 94 -9.28 -4.88 -17.12
N THR A 95 -9.96 -5.88 -17.69
CA THR A 95 -9.60 -7.29 -17.54
C THR A 95 -8.22 -7.59 -18.12
N ASP A 96 -7.88 -7.03 -19.27
CA ASP A 96 -6.60 -7.25 -19.92
C ASP A 96 -5.47 -6.54 -19.16
N ALA A 97 -5.70 -5.33 -18.62
CA ALA A 97 -4.78 -4.66 -17.71
C ALA A 97 -4.55 -5.47 -16.43
N ALA A 98 -5.62 -6.03 -15.84
CA ALA A 98 -5.52 -6.89 -14.66
C ALA A 98 -4.69 -8.15 -14.95
N ARG A 99 -4.86 -8.78 -16.12
CA ARG A 99 -4.04 -9.94 -16.55
C ARG A 99 -2.57 -9.55 -16.74
N THR A 100 -2.31 -8.39 -17.34
CA THR A 100 -0.95 -7.87 -17.53
C THR A 100 -0.27 -7.61 -16.19
N ALA A 101 -0.99 -7.03 -15.23
CA ALA A 101 -0.51 -6.83 -13.87
C ALA A 101 -0.23 -8.17 -13.15
N ALA A 102 -1.14 -9.15 -13.28
CA ALA A 102 -0.98 -10.49 -12.71
C ALA A 102 0.25 -11.24 -13.28
N ASN A 103 0.65 -10.92 -14.51
CA ASN A 103 1.86 -11.46 -15.14
C ASN A 103 3.14 -10.68 -14.78
N GLY A 104 3.06 -9.76 -13.80
CA GLY A 104 4.21 -9.05 -13.23
C GLY A 104 4.51 -7.67 -13.81
N SER A 105 3.74 -7.18 -14.78
CA SER A 105 3.89 -5.82 -15.33
C SER A 105 2.94 -4.85 -14.63
N LEU A 106 3.39 -4.27 -13.52
CA LEU A 106 2.61 -3.33 -12.71
C LEU A 106 2.64 -1.88 -13.25
N SER A 107 3.53 -1.58 -14.21
CA SER A 107 3.67 -0.23 -14.77
C SER A 107 2.60 0.13 -15.81
N HIS A 108 1.83 -0.86 -16.29
CA HIS A 108 0.78 -0.62 -17.26
C HIS A 108 -0.42 0.08 -16.61
N ARG A 109 -0.93 1.17 -17.22
CA ARG A 109 -2.11 1.92 -16.76
C ARG A 109 -3.18 1.90 -17.84
N ILE A 110 -4.44 1.83 -17.43
CA ILE A 110 -5.57 1.78 -18.34
C ILE A 110 -5.78 3.16 -18.97
N ARG A 111 -5.69 4.22 -18.19
CA ARG A 111 -5.85 5.64 -18.61
C ARG A 111 -7.02 5.83 -19.56
N MET A 112 -8.21 5.48 -19.10
CA MET A 112 -9.41 5.54 -19.94
C MET A 112 -9.73 6.98 -20.33
N ALA A 113 -9.68 7.27 -21.64
CA ALA A 113 -10.07 8.57 -22.17
C ALA A 113 -11.58 8.59 -22.44
N GLY A 114 -12.26 9.73 -22.21
CA GLY A 114 -13.68 9.90 -22.52
C GLY A 114 -14.44 10.67 -21.44
N ARG A 115 -15.79 10.54 -21.44
CA ARG A 115 -16.67 11.16 -20.44
C ARG A 115 -16.46 10.52 -19.07
N GLN A 116 -16.74 11.28 -18.01
CA GLN A 116 -16.79 10.73 -16.66
C GLN A 116 -18.05 9.84 -16.55
N ASP A 117 -17.84 8.54 -16.54
CA ASP A 117 -18.84 7.52 -16.29
C ASP A 117 -18.30 6.51 -15.26
N GLU A 118 -19.12 5.56 -14.86
CA GLU A 118 -18.80 4.54 -13.86
C GLU A 118 -17.61 3.66 -14.29
N PHE A 119 -17.38 3.49 -15.58
CA PHE A 119 -16.25 2.72 -16.10
C PHE A 119 -14.93 3.49 -15.97
N ARG A 120 -14.99 4.81 -16.11
CA ARG A 120 -13.81 5.66 -15.90
C ARG A 120 -13.44 5.71 -14.42
N GLU A 121 -14.43 5.89 -13.53
CA GLU A 121 -14.20 5.85 -12.08
C GLU A 121 -13.56 4.53 -11.67
N LEU A 122 -14.08 3.40 -12.16
CA LEU A 122 -13.48 2.08 -11.92
C LEU A 122 -12.05 1.97 -12.45
N SER A 123 -11.78 2.53 -13.63
CA SER A 123 -10.43 2.56 -14.21
C SER A 123 -9.46 3.39 -13.37
N ASP A 124 -9.89 4.56 -12.88
CA ASP A 124 -9.06 5.45 -12.08
C ASP A 124 -8.73 4.83 -10.72
N VAL A 125 -9.70 4.17 -10.06
CA VAL A 125 -9.48 3.40 -8.83
C VAL A 125 -8.51 2.25 -9.06
N PHE A 126 -8.65 1.53 -10.17
CA PHE A 126 -7.76 0.42 -10.52
C PHE A 126 -6.33 0.89 -10.80
N ASP A 127 -6.18 2.01 -11.54
CA ASP A 127 -4.88 2.60 -11.84
C ASP A 127 -4.19 3.11 -10.55
N SER A 128 -4.96 3.70 -9.60
CA SER A 128 -4.45 4.10 -8.28
C SER A 128 -3.97 2.89 -7.46
N MET A 129 -4.72 1.78 -7.47
CA MET A 129 -4.32 0.54 -6.80
C MET A 129 -3.03 -0.03 -7.41
N LEU A 130 -2.89 -0.03 -8.74
CA LEU A 130 -1.67 -0.48 -9.42
C LEU A 130 -0.48 0.42 -9.10
N GLU A 131 -0.69 1.73 -8.97
CA GLU A 131 0.36 2.68 -8.59
C GLU A 131 0.88 2.41 -7.18
N GLN A 132 -0.02 2.19 -6.22
CA GLN A 132 0.35 1.84 -4.86
C GLN A 132 1.10 0.51 -4.80
N LEU A 133 0.66 -0.49 -5.56
CA LEU A 133 1.31 -1.79 -5.60
C LEU A 133 2.70 -1.72 -6.24
N ASP A 134 2.85 -0.96 -7.34
CA ASP A 134 4.13 -0.76 -8.02
C ASP A 134 5.13 -0.03 -7.11
N ALA A 135 4.68 1.03 -6.41
CA ALA A 135 5.46 1.75 -5.42
C ALA A 135 5.92 0.82 -4.28
N HIS A 136 5.02 -0.01 -3.77
CA HIS A 136 5.33 -0.97 -2.69
C HIS A 136 6.35 -2.03 -3.15
N VAL A 137 6.19 -2.60 -4.35
CA VAL A 137 7.16 -3.56 -4.92
C VAL A 137 8.52 -2.90 -5.17
N ALA A 138 8.54 -1.66 -5.65
CA ALA A 138 9.78 -0.91 -5.84
C ALA A 138 10.48 -0.62 -4.51
N GLU A 139 9.74 -0.30 -3.45
CA GLU A 139 10.26 -0.12 -2.09
C GLU A 139 10.87 -1.42 -1.56
N GLN A 140 10.16 -2.56 -1.68
CA GLN A 140 10.67 -3.86 -1.27
C GLN A 140 11.96 -4.26 -2.02
N ARG A 141 12.03 -3.99 -3.32
CA ARG A 141 13.26 -4.26 -4.11
C ARG A 141 14.43 -3.41 -3.65
N ARG A 142 14.21 -2.12 -3.41
CA ARG A 142 15.24 -1.22 -2.86
C ARG A 142 15.69 -1.68 -1.48
N PHE A 143 14.76 -2.06 -0.60
CA PHE A 143 15.05 -2.61 0.72
C PHE A 143 15.93 -3.86 0.63
N ALA A 144 15.57 -4.85 -0.19
CA ALA A 144 16.34 -6.08 -0.37
C ALA A 144 17.74 -5.83 -0.95
N ALA A 145 17.86 -4.91 -1.91
CA ALA A 145 19.15 -4.52 -2.50
C ALA A 145 20.06 -3.86 -1.44
N ASN A 146 19.52 -2.88 -0.70
CA ASN A 146 20.27 -2.19 0.35
C ASN A 146 20.66 -3.13 1.49
N ALA A 147 19.77 -4.02 1.94
CA ALA A 147 20.06 -5.04 2.93
C ALA A 147 21.21 -5.95 2.49
N SER A 148 21.20 -6.39 1.23
CA SER A 148 22.26 -7.21 0.66
C SER A 148 23.61 -6.48 0.62
N HIS A 149 23.63 -5.19 0.30
CA HIS A 149 24.83 -4.38 0.30
C HIS A 149 25.37 -4.15 1.72
N GLU A 150 24.52 -3.83 2.68
CA GLU A 150 24.92 -3.58 4.07
C GLU A 150 25.37 -4.86 4.79
N LEU A 151 24.85 -6.04 4.42
CA LEU A 151 25.36 -7.33 4.94
C LEU A 151 26.68 -7.75 4.30
N ARG A 152 26.89 -7.42 3.03
CA ARG A 152 28.16 -7.79 2.36
C ARG A 152 29.37 -7.11 2.96
N THR A 153 29.21 -5.88 3.45
CA THR A 153 30.31 -5.08 4.04
C THR A 153 30.90 -5.75 5.27
N PRO A 154 30.16 -6.08 6.36
CA PRO A 154 30.73 -6.73 7.53
C PRO A 154 31.34 -8.10 7.20
N LEU A 155 30.72 -8.87 6.31
CA LEU A 155 31.25 -10.16 5.88
C LEU A 155 32.58 -10.02 5.13
N ALA A 156 32.73 -9.00 4.28
CA ALA A 156 33.97 -8.70 3.59
C ALA A 156 35.07 -8.26 4.55
N ILE A 157 34.74 -7.42 5.55
CA ILE A 157 35.68 -6.99 6.60
C ILE A 157 36.14 -8.20 7.43
N SER A 158 35.21 -9.05 7.89
CA SER A 158 35.54 -10.27 8.64
C SER A 158 36.49 -11.17 7.85
N ARG A 159 36.22 -11.37 6.54
CA ARG A 159 37.08 -12.15 5.67
C ARG A 159 38.47 -11.53 5.55
N THR A 160 38.55 -10.23 5.35
CA THR A 160 39.83 -9.53 5.24
C THR A 160 40.65 -9.65 6.53
N LEU A 161 40.01 -9.47 7.71
CA LEU A 161 40.67 -9.63 9.01
C LEU A 161 41.24 -11.04 9.18
N LEU A 162 40.45 -12.07 8.83
CA LEU A 162 40.90 -13.47 8.87
C LEU A 162 42.03 -13.78 7.87
N ASP A 163 41.97 -13.22 6.66
CA ASP A 163 43.02 -13.37 5.66
C ASP A 163 44.35 -12.70 6.08
N VAL A 164 44.27 -11.53 6.74
CA VAL A 164 45.43 -10.82 7.34
C VAL A 164 46.02 -11.64 8.47
N ALA A 165 45.19 -12.15 9.40
CA ALA A 165 45.65 -12.98 10.50
C ALA A 165 46.35 -14.27 10.04
N ARG A 166 45.92 -14.83 8.94
CA ARG A 166 46.54 -16.03 8.34
C ARG A 166 47.93 -15.72 7.72
N LYS A 167 48.10 -14.51 7.19
CA LYS A 167 49.35 -14.09 6.53
C LYS A 167 50.41 -13.57 7.51
N ASP A 168 49.95 -12.99 8.62
CA ASP A 168 50.84 -12.43 9.66
C ASP A 168 50.46 -13.01 11.05
N PRO A 169 51.04 -14.15 11.45
CA PRO A 169 50.77 -14.79 12.74
C PRO A 169 51.33 -14.02 13.94
N THR A 170 52.16 -12.99 13.71
CA THR A 170 52.78 -12.18 14.78
C THR A 170 51.87 -11.06 15.27
N ARG A 171 50.81 -10.77 14.59
CA ARG A 171 49.85 -9.72 14.92
C ARG A 171 49.12 -10.05 16.23
N ASP A 172 48.76 -9.02 16.99
CA ASP A 172 48.01 -9.18 18.25
C ASP A 172 46.65 -9.88 18.00
N ARG A 173 46.58 -11.10 18.56
CA ARG A 173 45.34 -11.93 18.44
C ARG A 173 44.19 -11.35 19.23
N ALA A 174 44.48 -10.60 20.33
CA ALA A 174 43.42 -9.99 21.14
C ALA A 174 42.74 -8.86 20.36
N GLU A 175 43.52 -7.98 19.73
CA GLU A 175 42.99 -6.91 18.84
C GLU A 175 42.17 -7.48 17.68
N LEU A 176 42.65 -8.58 17.07
CA LEU A 176 41.91 -9.25 15.98
C LEU A 176 40.56 -9.80 16.44
N VAL A 177 40.53 -10.49 17.58
CA VAL A 177 39.29 -11.07 18.14
C VAL A 177 38.33 -9.94 18.49
N GLU A 178 38.78 -8.86 19.13
CA GLU A 178 37.92 -7.70 19.43
C GLU A 178 37.33 -7.08 18.19
N ARG A 179 38.11 -6.86 17.14
CA ARG A 179 37.61 -6.34 15.85
C ARG A 179 36.62 -7.29 15.17
N LEU A 180 36.87 -8.59 15.19
CA LEU A 180 35.95 -9.60 14.64
C LEU A 180 34.63 -9.64 15.42
N GLN A 181 34.72 -9.53 16.78
CA GLN A 181 33.50 -9.47 17.60
C GLN A 181 32.68 -8.23 17.29
N ALA A 182 33.30 -7.05 17.20
CA ALA A 182 32.62 -5.80 16.85
C ALA A 182 31.91 -5.88 15.48
N VAL A 183 32.57 -6.45 14.47
CA VAL A 183 31.99 -6.63 13.13
C VAL A 183 30.83 -7.64 13.15
N ASN A 184 30.99 -8.73 13.91
CA ASN A 184 29.94 -9.75 14.02
C ASN A 184 28.70 -9.24 14.77
N THR A 185 28.89 -8.53 15.88
CA THR A 185 27.79 -7.89 16.63
C THR A 185 27.01 -6.95 15.70
N ARG A 186 27.70 -6.11 14.93
CA ARG A 186 27.07 -5.21 13.96
C ARG A 186 26.27 -5.96 12.88
N ALA A 187 26.76 -7.12 12.43
CA ALA A 187 26.04 -7.95 11.45
C ALA A 187 24.79 -8.58 12.07
N ILE A 188 24.85 -9.01 13.32
CA ILE A 188 23.70 -9.53 14.08
C ILE A 188 22.65 -8.43 14.26
N ASP A 189 23.03 -7.26 14.75
CA ASP A 189 22.15 -6.10 14.93
C ASP A 189 21.41 -5.74 13.63
N LEU A 190 22.15 -5.78 12.50
CA LEU A 190 21.58 -5.54 11.18
C LEU A 190 20.55 -6.60 10.80
N THR A 191 20.86 -7.90 11.00
CA THR A 191 19.90 -8.97 10.66
C THR A 191 18.65 -8.94 11.52
N GLU A 192 18.79 -8.65 12.82
CA GLU A 192 17.66 -8.48 13.73
C GLU A 192 16.80 -7.26 13.35
N ALA A 193 17.42 -6.14 12.98
CA ALA A 193 16.72 -4.96 12.49
C ALA A 193 15.91 -5.26 11.22
N LEU A 194 16.50 -6.01 10.27
CA LEU A 194 15.84 -6.43 9.05
C LEU A 194 14.66 -7.38 9.32
N LEU A 195 14.84 -8.33 10.24
CA LEU A 195 13.75 -9.24 10.65
C LEU A 195 12.59 -8.48 11.31
N LEU A 196 12.91 -7.49 12.15
CA LEU A 196 11.90 -6.66 12.79
C LEU A 196 11.12 -5.83 11.77
N LEU A 197 11.81 -5.19 10.83
CA LEU A 197 11.17 -4.45 9.73
C LEU A 197 10.30 -5.34 8.85
N SER A 198 10.71 -6.61 8.62
CA SER A 198 9.91 -7.56 7.83
C SER A 198 8.66 -8.07 8.55
N ARG A 199 8.65 -8.06 9.88
CA ARG A 199 7.52 -8.49 10.74
C ARG A 199 6.58 -7.35 11.12
N GLY A 200 7.04 -6.11 11.01
CA GLY A 200 6.42 -4.93 11.58
C GLY A 200 4.97 -4.61 11.18
N ASP A 201 4.45 -5.22 10.12
CA ASP A 201 3.07 -4.98 9.68
C ASP A 201 2.05 -6.00 10.26
N ARG A 202 2.46 -6.95 11.10
CA ARG A 202 1.58 -8.07 11.47
C ARG A 202 1.14 -8.12 12.94
N GLY A 203 1.54 -7.19 13.81
CA GLY A 203 1.00 -7.06 15.18
C GLY A 203 0.93 -8.35 16.04
N ASN A 204 1.68 -9.40 15.67
CA ASN A 204 1.54 -10.74 16.23
C ASN A 204 2.56 -10.96 17.37
N PHE A 205 2.48 -10.10 18.41
CA PHE A 205 3.28 -10.22 19.61
C PHE A 205 2.38 -10.19 20.85
N THR A 206 2.90 -10.73 21.97
CA THR A 206 2.18 -10.73 23.25
C THR A 206 2.09 -9.30 23.77
N HIS A 207 0.88 -8.84 24.07
CA HIS A 207 0.64 -7.56 24.69
C HIS A 207 0.69 -7.70 26.19
N GLU A 208 1.59 -6.98 26.82
CA GLU A 208 1.73 -6.85 28.27
C GLU A 208 1.64 -5.38 28.68
N GLU A 209 1.44 -5.12 29.98
CA GLU A 209 1.48 -3.77 30.50
C GLU A 209 2.92 -3.31 30.61
N VAL A 210 3.27 -2.20 29.98
CA VAL A 210 4.63 -1.66 29.92
C VAL A 210 4.62 -0.19 30.32
N ASP A 211 5.54 0.20 31.20
CA ASP A 211 5.77 1.58 31.56
C ASP A 211 6.94 2.17 30.76
N LEU A 212 6.65 3.14 29.90
CA LEU A 212 7.66 3.81 29.06
C LEU A 212 8.70 4.58 29.90
N SER A 213 8.39 5.00 31.12
CA SER A 213 9.36 5.67 31.97
C SER A 213 10.49 4.73 32.39
N LEU A 214 10.16 3.49 32.76
CA LEU A 214 11.16 2.49 33.11
C LEU A 214 12.01 2.10 31.91
N LEU A 215 11.41 1.98 30.71
CA LEU A 215 12.17 1.72 29.49
C LEU A 215 13.07 2.88 29.07
N ALA A 216 12.68 4.11 29.37
CA ALA A 216 13.50 5.30 29.13
C ALA A 216 14.72 5.34 30.05
N GLU A 217 14.56 4.98 31.32
CA GLU A 217 15.64 4.86 32.31
C GLU A 217 16.61 3.74 31.89
N GLU A 218 16.11 2.55 31.57
CA GLU A 218 16.92 1.40 31.13
C GLU A 218 17.73 1.70 29.86
N ALA A 219 17.10 2.36 28.88
CA ALA A 219 17.78 2.77 27.64
C ALA A 219 18.86 3.83 27.93
N ALA A 220 18.59 4.76 28.83
CA ALA A 220 19.54 5.79 29.21
C ALA A 220 20.73 5.20 29.95
N GLU A 221 20.54 4.29 30.92
CA GLU A 221 21.60 3.56 31.61
C GLU A 221 22.48 2.79 30.62
N THR A 222 21.86 2.07 29.70
CA THR A 222 22.60 1.30 28.68
C THR A 222 23.46 2.18 27.78
N LEU A 223 23.00 3.39 27.47
CA LEU A 223 23.67 4.31 26.54
C LEU A 223 24.52 5.37 27.23
N LEU A 224 24.58 5.38 28.58
CA LEU A 224 25.40 6.32 29.35
C LEU A 224 26.87 6.27 28.95
N PRO A 225 27.55 5.10 28.80
CA PRO A 225 28.94 5.07 28.38
C PRO A 225 29.18 5.71 27.00
N LEU A 226 28.25 5.53 26.07
CA LEU A 226 28.32 6.16 24.75
C LEU A 226 28.12 7.67 24.83
N ALA A 227 27.19 8.14 25.67
CA ALA A 227 26.95 9.56 25.88
C ALA A 227 28.18 10.24 26.52
N GLU A 228 28.81 9.61 27.51
CA GLU A 228 30.06 10.09 28.13
C GLU A 228 31.22 10.16 27.13
N GLN A 229 31.42 9.09 26.35
CA GLN A 229 32.42 9.05 25.29
C GLN A 229 32.24 10.20 24.29
N ARG A 230 30.99 10.56 24.01
CA ARG A 230 30.63 11.66 23.09
C ARG A 230 30.47 13.02 23.75
N ARG A 231 30.71 13.10 25.05
CA ARG A 231 30.56 14.33 25.85
C ARG A 231 29.18 14.97 25.69
N THR A 232 28.15 14.11 25.67
CA THR A 232 26.75 14.49 25.54
C THR A 232 26.06 14.28 26.87
N THR A 233 25.36 15.31 27.36
CA THR A 233 24.53 15.20 28.57
C THR A 233 23.26 14.41 28.20
N LEU A 234 22.93 13.40 29.00
CA LEU A 234 21.70 12.59 28.83
C LEU A 234 20.84 12.75 30.08
N ASP A 235 19.65 13.31 29.91
CA ASP A 235 18.72 13.58 31.00
C ASP A 235 17.38 12.89 30.75
N VAL A 236 16.86 12.17 31.75
CA VAL A 236 15.57 11.48 31.69
C VAL A 236 14.65 12.12 32.71
N THR A 237 13.49 12.57 32.24
CA THR A 237 12.50 13.28 33.09
C THR A 237 11.09 12.80 32.74
N GLY A 238 10.15 13.06 33.63
CA GLY A 238 8.72 12.76 33.40
C GLY A 238 8.15 11.85 34.46
N GLY A 239 7.05 11.21 34.14
CA GLY A 239 6.30 10.33 35.01
C GLY A 239 5.88 9.05 34.33
N THR A 240 5.19 8.19 35.07
CA THR A 240 4.62 6.93 34.61
C THR A 240 3.79 7.12 33.34
N ALA A 241 4.11 6.37 32.30
CA ALA A 241 3.41 6.40 31.02
C ALA A 241 3.15 4.96 30.55
N ARG A 242 2.02 4.40 30.99
CA ARG A 242 1.67 2.98 30.77
C ARG A 242 1.00 2.77 29.42
N THR A 243 1.48 1.77 28.69
CA THR A 243 0.91 1.33 27.42
C THR A 243 0.77 -0.19 27.40
N SER A 244 0.10 -0.73 26.40
CA SER A 244 0.00 -2.17 26.17
C SER A 244 0.81 -2.56 24.93
N GLY A 245 1.77 -3.46 25.08
CA GLY A 245 2.60 -3.87 23.95
C GLY A 245 3.68 -4.89 24.34
N SER A 246 4.65 -5.09 23.44
CA SER A 246 5.82 -5.91 23.71
C SER A 246 6.91 -5.07 24.37
N ALA A 247 7.30 -5.41 25.63
CA ALA A 247 8.38 -4.70 26.34
C ALA A 247 9.69 -4.72 25.54
N GLU A 248 10.03 -5.85 24.92
CA GLU A 248 11.23 -5.97 24.10
C GLU A 248 11.24 -5.02 22.90
N LEU A 249 10.13 -4.94 22.15
CA LEU A 249 10.01 -4.07 20.99
C LEU A 249 10.01 -2.58 21.42
N LEU A 250 9.32 -2.26 22.50
CA LEU A 250 9.25 -0.90 23.03
C LEU A 250 10.61 -0.45 23.59
N LEU A 251 11.31 -1.31 24.32
CA LEU A 251 12.69 -1.03 24.77
C LEU A 251 13.61 -0.78 23.57
N ARG A 252 13.52 -1.62 22.54
CA ARG A 252 14.32 -1.43 21.31
C ARG A 252 13.99 -0.11 20.60
N MET A 253 12.73 0.29 20.58
CA MET A 253 12.31 1.59 20.06
C MET A 253 12.94 2.74 20.84
N VAL A 254 12.85 2.72 22.16
CA VAL A 254 13.42 3.76 23.04
C VAL A 254 14.93 3.82 22.89
N THR A 255 15.61 2.68 22.94
CA THR A 255 17.08 2.57 22.76
C THR A 255 17.51 3.15 21.40
N ASN A 256 16.80 2.85 20.30
CA ASN A 256 17.10 3.43 18.99
C ASN A 256 16.93 4.95 18.96
N LEU A 257 15.89 5.49 19.63
CA LEU A 257 15.68 6.94 19.71
C LEU A 257 16.81 7.63 20.49
N VAL A 258 17.15 7.12 21.68
CA VAL A 258 18.20 7.69 22.51
C VAL A 258 19.57 7.55 21.84
N GLN A 259 19.87 6.41 21.24
CA GLN A 259 21.11 6.20 20.50
C GLN A 259 21.24 7.18 19.32
N ASN A 260 20.20 7.37 18.53
CA ASN A 260 20.18 8.36 17.45
C ASN A 260 20.43 9.78 17.99
N ALA A 261 19.80 10.14 19.10
CA ALA A 261 19.94 11.44 19.73
C ALA A 261 21.38 11.70 20.24
N VAL A 262 22.08 10.67 20.73
CA VAL A 262 23.45 10.74 21.15
C VAL A 262 24.42 10.79 19.96
N VAL A 263 24.20 9.91 18.96
CA VAL A 263 25.12 9.78 17.79
C VAL A 263 25.05 11.01 16.88
N HIS A 264 23.85 11.54 16.67
CA HIS A 264 23.61 12.71 15.79
C HIS A 264 23.61 14.04 16.54
N ASN A 265 24.32 14.13 17.64
CA ASN A 265 24.46 15.34 18.47
C ASN A 265 25.59 16.24 18.00
N LEU A 266 25.80 17.34 18.74
CA LEU A 266 26.98 18.22 18.60
C LEU A 266 28.26 17.47 19.03
N PRO A 267 29.42 17.79 18.45
CA PRO A 267 30.70 17.13 18.80
C PRO A 267 31.11 17.34 20.25
N SER A 268 30.66 18.42 20.87
CA SER A 268 30.89 18.75 22.29
C SER A 268 29.78 19.61 22.84
N GLY A 269 29.45 19.44 24.12
CA GLY A 269 28.35 20.18 24.77
C GLY A 269 26.95 19.85 24.25
N GLY A 270 26.80 18.68 23.67
CA GLY A 270 25.53 18.19 23.25
C GLY A 270 24.63 17.78 24.42
N ALA A 271 23.31 17.85 24.21
CA ALA A 271 22.33 17.43 25.20
C ALA A 271 21.26 16.56 24.55
N VAL A 272 20.83 15.54 25.28
CA VAL A 272 19.69 14.70 24.98
C VAL A 272 18.73 14.73 26.15
N THR A 273 17.48 15.04 25.92
CA THR A 273 16.41 14.99 26.92
C THR A 273 15.38 13.95 26.52
N VAL A 274 15.12 13.00 27.39
CA VAL A 274 14.06 12.00 27.25
C VAL A 274 12.95 12.34 28.23
N ARG A 275 11.71 12.49 27.75
CA ARG A 275 10.58 12.82 28.59
C ARG A 275 9.42 11.87 28.35
N THR A 276 8.84 11.37 29.43
CA THR A 276 7.65 10.53 29.40
C THR A 276 6.48 11.21 30.12
N GLU A 277 5.29 11.12 29.56
CA GLU A 277 4.07 11.67 30.17
C GLU A 277 2.84 10.88 29.73
N ALA A 278 1.79 10.89 30.56
CA ALA A 278 0.49 10.35 30.21
C ALA A 278 -0.47 11.51 29.96
N GLU A 279 -1.04 11.60 28.77
CA GLU A 279 -1.90 12.69 28.34
C GLU A 279 -3.19 12.13 27.69
N GLY A 280 -4.36 12.39 28.32
CA GLY A 280 -5.66 12.09 27.71
C GLY A 280 -5.87 10.63 27.29
N GLY A 281 -5.32 9.64 28.02
CA GLY A 281 -5.41 8.22 27.66
C GLY A 281 -4.38 7.80 26.62
N THR A 282 -3.33 8.61 26.41
CA THR A 282 -2.21 8.34 25.51
C THR A 282 -0.92 8.40 26.33
N SER A 283 -0.01 7.45 26.10
CA SER A 283 1.35 7.47 26.64
C SER A 283 2.28 8.11 25.64
N VAL A 284 2.98 9.15 26.06
CA VAL A 284 3.85 9.97 25.22
C VAL A 284 5.28 9.79 25.65
N LEU A 285 6.15 9.49 24.68
CA LEU A 285 7.61 9.52 24.82
C LEU A 285 8.16 10.61 23.89
N ARG A 286 8.89 11.56 24.43
CA ARG A 286 9.54 12.63 23.68
C ARG A 286 11.05 12.55 23.89
N VAL A 287 11.78 12.45 22.78
CA VAL A 287 13.25 12.50 22.76
C VAL A 287 13.67 13.74 21.99
N GLU A 288 14.43 14.59 22.64
CA GLU A 288 14.94 15.84 22.07
C GLU A 288 16.46 15.85 22.14
N ASN A 289 17.12 16.20 21.06
CA ASN A 289 18.56 16.36 21.02
C ASN A 289 18.98 17.68 20.42
N THR A 290 20.10 18.22 20.91
CA THR A 290 20.85 19.23 20.18
C THR A 290 21.59 18.60 19.00
N GLY A 291 21.93 19.38 17.98
CA GLY A 291 22.65 18.82 16.82
C GLY A 291 22.73 19.81 15.66
N PRO A 292 23.23 19.37 14.51
CA PRO A 292 23.17 20.15 13.28
C PRO A 292 21.75 20.49 12.87
N PRO A 293 21.51 21.62 12.17
CA PRO A 293 20.18 21.92 11.61
C PRO A 293 19.71 20.81 10.65
N VAL A 294 18.46 20.39 10.82
CA VAL A 294 17.83 19.40 9.95
C VAL A 294 16.89 20.13 8.99
N PRO A 295 17.14 20.10 7.66
CA PRO A 295 16.24 20.71 6.68
C PRO A 295 14.85 20.07 6.74
N PRO A 296 13.75 20.86 6.74
CA PRO A 296 12.38 20.34 6.80
C PRO A 296 12.07 19.34 5.69
N GLU A 297 12.64 19.53 4.51
CA GLU A 297 12.42 18.65 3.34
C GLU A 297 13.01 17.24 3.57
N ARG A 298 13.93 17.08 4.52
CA ARG A 298 14.56 15.80 4.85
C ARG A 298 13.78 15.01 5.90
N VAL A 299 12.91 15.64 6.66
CA VAL A 299 12.18 14.98 7.75
C VAL A 299 11.39 13.76 7.28
N PRO A 300 10.61 13.82 6.17
CA PRO A 300 9.84 12.68 5.72
C PRO A 300 10.67 11.44 5.39
N ILE A 301 11.92 11.65 4.93
CA ILE A 301 12.80 10.54 4.52
C ILE A 301 13.64 9.98 5.67
N LEU A 302 13.72 10.65 6.84
CA LEU A 302 14.52 10.18 7.98
C LEU A 302 14.05 8.83 8.53
N THR A 303 12.79 8.48 8.35
CA THR A 303 12.19 7.20 8.77
C THR A 303 12.24 6.12 7.69
N GLU A 304 12.77 6.41 6.51
CA GLU A 304 12.99 5.39 5.48
C GLU A 304 14.21 4.54 5.83
N PRO A 305 14.18 3.22 5.57
CA PRO A 305 15.32 2.35 5.83
C PRO A 305 16.56 2.77 5.02
N PHE A 306 17.74 2.66 5.63
CA PHE A 306 19.05 2.94 5.02
C PHE A 306 19.30 4.42 4.66
N GLN A 307 18.50 5.34 5.19
CA GLN A 307 18.76 6.78 5.03
C GLN A 307 19.88 7.23 5.97
N ARG A 308 20.88 7.90 5.40
CA ARG A 308 22.03 8.47 6.12
C ARG A 308 22.12 9.96 5.84
N GLY A 309 22.56 10.74 6.83
CA GLY A 309 22.92 12.14 6.63
C GLY A 309 24.13 12.26 5.68
N ALA A 310 24.07 13.18 4.70
CA ALA A 310 24.98 13.22 3.56
C ALA A 310 26.47 13.49 3.88
N GLU A 311 26.84 13.99 5.08
CA GLU A 311 28.16 14.60 5.27
C GLU A 311 29.14 13.92 6.26
N ARG A 312 28.74 12.93 7.08
CA ARG A 312 29.63 12.38 8.14
C ARG A 312 29.90 10.86 8.07
N VAL A 313 29.69 10.24 6.95
CA VAL A 313 29.45 8.79 6.88
C VAL A 313 30.70 7.91 6.74
N ARG A 314 31.89 8.45 6.54
CA ARG A 314 33.06 7.61 6.22
C ARG A 314 34.05 7.35 7.34
N THR A 315 33.93 8.00 8.48
CA THR A 315 34.99 7.95 9.53
C THR A 315 34.52 7.50 10.92
N ASP A 316 33.22 7.35 11.16
CA ASP A 316 32.69 7.03 12.48
C ASP A 316 32.32 5.54 12.57
N GLU A 317 33.07 4.75 13.34
CA GLU A 317 32.79 3.29 13.59
C GLU A 317 31.42 3.06 14.25
N HIS A 318 30.82 4.07 14.86
CA HIS A 318 29.50 4.03 15.51
C HIS A 318 28.35 4.62 14.65
N ALA A 319 28.65 5.06 13.44
CA ALA A 319 27.58 5.51 12.52
C ALA A 319 26.67 4.33 12.14
N GLY A 320 25.47 4.32 12.67
CA GLY A 320 24.47 3.27 12.45
C GLY A 320 24.16 3.04 10.96
N VAL A 321 23.59 1.90 10.63
CA VAL A 321 23.23 1.46 9.27
C VAL A 321 22.12 2.32 8.64
N GLY A 322 21.53 3.27 9.37
CA GLY A 322 20.38 4.06 8.93
C GLY A 322 19.05 3.30 9.06
N LEU A 323 18.97 2.37 10.00
CA LEU A 323 17.75 1.60 10.27
C LEU A 323 17.05 2.06 11.56
N GLY A 324 17.68 2.82 12.45
CA GLY A 324 17.16 3.14 13.78
C GLY A 324 15.77 3.78 13.74
N LEU A 325 15.58 4.87 12.98
CA LEU A 325 14.27 5.54 12.88
C LEU A 325 13.24 4.73 12.07
N ALA A 326 13.68 3.90 11.13
CA ALA A 326 12.79 2.97 10.43
C ALA A 326 12.24 1.90 11.40
N ILE A 327 13.09 1.37 12.29
CA ILE A 327 12.67 0.46 13.36
C ILE A 327 11.67 1.16 14.29
N VAL A 328 11.98 2.38 14.74
CA VAL A 328 11.06 3.17 15.56
C VAL A 328 9.70 3.29 14.90
N ARG A 329 9.63 3.69 13.62
CA ARG A 329 8.39 3.79 12.86
C ARG A 329 7.63 2.45 12.80
N SER A 330 8.34 1.35 12.55
CA SER A 330 7.73 0.02 12.48
C SER A 330 7.15 -0.42 13.83
N VAL A 331 7.89 -0.24 14.92
CA VAL A 331 7.42 -0.57 16.27
C VAL A 331 6.21 0.30 16.66
N VAL A 332 6.26 1.61 16.41
CA VAL A 332 5.15 2.52 16.70
C VAL A 332 3.87 2.11 15.96
N ARG A 333 3.98 1.78 14.66
CA ARG A 333 2.85 1.30 13.86
C ARG A 333 2.30 -0.04 14.36
N ALA A 334 3.17 -0.97 14.75
CA ALA A 334 2.78 -2.26 15.29
C ALA A 334 2.02 -2.15 16.64
N HIS A 335 2.15 -1.01 17.33
CA HIS A 335 1.46 -0.69 18.59
C HIS A 335 0.34 0.35 18.39
N ASP A 336 -0.17 0.53 17.16
CA ASP A 336 -1.24 1.48 16.82
C ASP A 336 -0.96 2.93 17.26
N GLY A 337 0.34 3.28 17.34
CA GLY A 337 0.82 4.58 17.75
C GLY A 337 1.05 5.57 16.59
N THR A 338 1.47 6.78 16.96
CA THR A 338 1.89 7.82 16.02
C THR A 338 3.29 8.30 16.32
N LEU A 339 4.05 8.61 15.26
CA LEU A 339 5.42 9.11 15.32
C LEU A 339 5.47 10.48 14.64
N ASP A 340 5.95 11.48 15.36
CA ASP A 340 6.14 12.84 14.86
C ASP A 340 7.59 13.28 15.01
N LEU A 341 8.16 13.89 13.97
CA LEU A 341 9.53 14.39 13.93
C LEU A 341 9.51 15.87 13.58
N VAL A 342 10.07 16.70 14.45
CA VAL A 342 10.12 18.15 14.29
C VAL A 342 11.54 18.65 14.41
N PRO A 343 12.10 19.33 13.39
CA PRO A 343 13.41 19.98 13.51
C PRO A 343 13.38 21.08 14.56
N ARG A 344 14.43 21.16 15.38
CA ARG A 344 14.58 22.26 16.35
C ARG A 344 15.12 23.51 15.64
N PRO A 345 14.60 24.70 15.94
CA PRO A 345 15.10 25.96 15.36
C PRO A 345 16.59 26.19 15.63
N ALA A 346 17.06 25.77 16.82
CA ALA A 346 18.48 25.89 17.23
C ALA A 346 19.35 24.72 16.74
N GLY A 347 18.84 23.86 15.90
CA GLY A 347 19.49 22.62 15.43
C GLY A 347 19.16 21.40 16.31
N GLY A 348 19.24 20.22 15.70
CA GLY A 348 18.80 18.96 16.29
C GLY A 348 17.37 18.60 15.94
N LEU A 349 16.81 17.62 16.62
CA LEU A 349 15.50 17.02 16.32
C LEU A 349 14.71 16.81 17.61
N VAL A 350 13.40 16.94 17.51
CA VAL A 350 12.41 16.47 18.49
C VAL A 350 11.67 15.31 17.88
N VAL A 351 11.70 14.17 18.53
CA VAL A 351 10.94 12.99 18.15
C VAL A 351 9.89 12.71 19.21
N THR A 352 8.62 12.65 18.82
CA THR A 352 7.50 12.37 19.72
C THR A 352 6.80 11.10 19.27
N VAL A 353 6.74 10.13 20.17
CA VAL A 353 5.99 8.89 20.02
C VAL A 353 4.76 8.98 20.90
N ARG A 354 3.59 8.66 20.35
CA ARG A 354 2.34 8.54 21.11
C ARG A 354 1.79 7.14 20.91
N LEU A 355 1.57 6.44 22.02
CA LEU A 355 1.00 5.10 22.04
C LEU A 355 -0.33 5.12 22.79
N PRO A 356 -1.29 4.23 22.47
CA PRO A 356 -2.50 4.07 23.24
C PRO A 356 -2.16 3.82 24.72
N GLY A 357 -2.59 4.73 25.60
CA GLY A 357 -2.36 4.63 27.04
C GLY A 357 -3.35 3.66 27.68
N ARG A 358 -2.93 3.06 28.77
CA ARG A 358 -3.83 2.32 29.66
C ARG A 358 -4.06 3.16 30.92
N PRO A 359 -5.31 3.28 31.38
CA PRO A 359 -5.63 4.02 32.61
C PRO A 359 -4.99 3.40 33.84
#